data_b6b1ea45844387cd8b9dad7744a21fcc
#
_entry.id   b6b1ea45844387cd8b9dad7744a21fcc
#
_cell.length_a   1.000
_cell.length_b   1.000
_cell.length_c   1.000
_cell.angle_alpha   90.00
_cell.angle_beta   90.00
_cell.angle_gamma   90.00
#
_symmetry.space_group_name_H-M   'P 1'
#
loop_
_entity.id
_entity.type
_entity.pdbx_description
1 polymer ?
#
loop_
_entity_poly.entity_id
_entity_poly.type
_entity_poly.pdbx_seq_one_letter_code
_entity_poly.pdbx_strand_id
1 'polypeptide(L)'
;ARAKSEQEASKAVRTTPATRRAPRDAKYEPAQVLYKPDSTILITEGDSAKNFGVAGLSVVGRKKFGIYPIRGKFLNVRGLSSKRIVENDEARKLLQILGLSPNPKDNSEDLKLPYGRLMVLSDQDVDGTHIAALLINLVHVCAPGLLERKPDVVCRFATALIRVRLPGTNQARGFYSEAEYDAFRRDRISRNLPTGTAKYYKGLGTSS
;
A
#
# COMPACT_ATOMS: atom_id res chain seq x y z
N ALA A 1 -15.06 26.32 -19.78
CA ALA A 1 -15.41 24.88 -19.88
C ALA A 1 -14.51 24.02 -18.97
N ARG A 2 -13.18 24.21 -18.98
CA ARG A 2 -12.21 23.41 -18.23
C ARG A 2 -12.41 23.54 -16.70
N ALA A 3 -12.59 24.76 -16.18
CA ALA A 3 -12.81 25.00 -14.75
C ALA A 3 -14.12 24.39 -14.24
N LYS A 4 -15.20 24.40 -15.04
CA LYS A 4 -16.48 23.76 -14.68
C LYS A 4 -16.37 22.23 -14.59
N SER A 5 -15.65 21.62 -15.55
CA SER A 5 -15.44 20.17 -15.56
C SER A 5 -14.53 19.70 -14.42
N GLU A 6 -13.55 20.50 -14.00
CA GLU A 6 -12.69 20.22 -12.83
C GLU A 6 -13.48 20.35 -11.53
N GLN A 7 -14.42 21.29 -11.46
CA GLN A 7 -15.31 21.49 -10.31
C GLN A 7 -16.35 20.36 -10.17
N GLU A 8 -16.86 19.83 -11.28
CA GLU A 8 -17.77 18.67 -11.29
C GLU A 8 -17.01 17.37 -10.90
N ALA A 9 -15.79 17.18 -11.40
CA ALA A 9 -14.96 16.05 -11.01
C ALA A 9 -14.57 16.10 -9.52
N SER A 10 -14.27 17.29 -8.99
CA SER A 10 -14.03 17.52 -7.58
C SER A 10 -15.27 17.23 -6.73
N LYS A 11 -16.48 17.65 -7.19
CA LYS A 11 -17.74 17.33 -6.50
C LYS A 11 -18.06 15.85 -6.44
N ALA A 12 -17.71 15.07 -7.47
CA ALA A 12 -17.94 13.62 -7.50
C ALA A 12 -17.15 12.85 -6.42
N VAL A 13 -16.07 13.44 -5.90
CA VAL A 13 -15.23 12.86 -4.82
C VAL A 13 -15.35 13.65 -3.52
N ARG A 14 -15.88 14.87 -3.57
CA ARG A 14 -16.08 15.72 -2.39
C ARG A 14 -17.07 15.06 -1.43
N THR A 15 -16.53 14.41 -0.44
CA THR A 15 -17.28 14.02 0.75
C THR A 15 -16.98 15.04 1.84
N THR A 16 -18.01 15.80 2.26
CA THR A 16 -17.89 16.67 3.45
C THR A 16 -17.54 15.81 4.67
N PRO A 17 -16.82 16.34 5.68
CA PRO A 17 -16.43 15.58 6.88
C PRO A 17 -17.60 14.88 7.59
N ALA A 18 -18.82 15.43 7.49
CA ALA A 18 -20.03 14.89 8.11
C ALA A 18 -20.72 13.78 7.29
N THR A 19 -20.40 13.62 5.98
CA THR A 19 -21.09 12.69 5.08
C THR A 19 -20.16 11.73 4.36
N ARG A 20 -18.91 11.58 4.82
CA ARG A 20 -17.95 10.60 4.26
C ARG A 20 -18.42 9.17 4.56
N ARG A 21 -19.46 8.74 3.86
CA ARG A 21 -19.77 7.32 3.76
C ARG A 21 -18.60 6.65 3.04
N ALA A 22 -18.06 5.62 3.67
CA ALA A 22 -17.14 4.70 2.98
C ALA A 22 -17.75 4.32 1.62
N PRO A 23 -16.94 4.22 0.56
CA PRO A 23 -17.46 3.82 -0.75
C PRO A 23 -18.25 2.53 -0.60
N ARG A 24 -19.41 2.45 -1.24
CA ARG A 24 -20.21 1.23 -1.30
C ARG A 24 -19.56 0.27 -2.29
N ASP A 25 -18.45 -0.31 -1.89
CA ASP A 25 -17.78 -1.36 -2.64
C ASP A 25 -17.78 -2.62 -1.77
N ALA A 26 -18.34 -3.71 -2.29
CA ALA A 26 -18.43 -4.98 -1.57
C ALA A 26 -17.07 -5.58 -1.21
N LYS A 27 -16.00 -5.15 -1.89
CA LYS A 27 -14.63 -5.59 -1.62
C LYS A 27 -13.92 -4.79 -0.53
N TYR A 28 -14.39 -3.56 -0.26
CA TYR A 28 -13.81 -2.71 0.77
C TYR A 28 -14.33 -3.10 2.16
N GLU A 29 -13.42 -3.44 3.02
CA GLU A 29 -13.70 -3.71 4.43
C GLU A 29 -13.06 -2.61 5.29
N PRO A 30 -13.83 -1.65 5.82
CA PRO A 30 -13.27 -0.55 6.59
C PRO A 30 -12.76 -0.99 7.96
N ALA A 31 -11.81 -0.23 8.51
CA ALA A 31 -11.46 -0.33 9.92
C ALA A 31 -12.66 0.12 10.80
N GLN A 32 -12.74 -0.42 12.00
CA GLN A 32 -13.74 0.02 12.98
C GLN A 32 -13.42 1.42 13.55
N VAL A 33 -12.13 1.77 13.59
CA VAL A 33 -11.63 3.06 14.06
C VAL A 33 -10.93 3.78 12.90
N LEU A 34 -11.46 4.95 12.53
CA LEU A 34 -10.95 5.82 11.48
C LEU A 34 -10.41 7.12 12.08
N TYR A 35 -9.73 7.93 11.27
CA TYR A 35 -9.21 9.26 11.64
C TYR A 35 -8.22 9.23 12.82
N LYS A 36 -7.48 8.14 12.96
CA LYS A 36 -6.38 8.01 13.92
C LYS A 36 -5.05 7.86 13.18
N PRO A 37 -3.94 8.38 13.74
CA PRO A 37 -2.61 8.27 13.11
C PRO A 37 -2.17 6.83 12.86
N ASP A 38 -2.63 5.90 13.66
CA ASP A 38 -2.31 4.47 13.60
C ASP A 38 -3.36 3.62 12.86
N SER A 39 -4.47 4.24 12.38
CA SER A 39 -5.39 3.54 11.48
C SER A 39 -4.73 3.30 10.13
N THR A 40 -4.75 2.08 9.65
CA THR A 40 -4.05 1.65 8.43
C THR A 40 -5.03 1.01 7.44
N ILE A 41 -4.96 1.41 6.18
CA ILE A 41 -5.61 0.68 5.08
C ILE A 41 -4.61 -0.24 4.40
N LEU A 42 -4.93 -1.53 4.32
CA LEU A 42 -4.19 -2.50 3.52
C LEU A 42 -4.71 -2.46 2.09
N ILE A 43 -3.87 -2.07 1.15
CA ILE A 43 -4.15 -2.14 -0.29
C ILE A 43 -3.51 -3.42 -0.80
N THR A 44 -4.33 -4.38 -1.21
CA THR A 44 -3.85 -5.72 -1.59
C THR A 44 -3.88 -5.92 -3.10
N GLU A 45 -2.91 -6.66 -3.62
CA GLU A 45 -2.89 -7.08 -5.02
C GLU A 45 -3.83 -8.27 -5.22
N GLY A 46 -5.10 -7.94 -5.52
CA GLY A 46 -6.13 -8.94 -5.77
C GLY A 46 -6.67 -9.65 -4.52
N ASP A 47 -7.54 -10.61 -4.77
CA ASP A 47 -8.29 -11.29 -3.71
C ASP A 47 -7.41 -12.31 -2.92
N SER A 48 -6.37 -12.89 -3.54
CA SER A 48 -5.44 -13.81 -2.85
C SER A 48 -4.65 -13.09 -1.76
N ALA A 49 -4.07 -11.93 -2.07
CA ALA A 49 -3.38 -11.10 -1.08
C ALA A 49 -4.36 -10.55 -0.02
N LYS A 50 -5.62 -10.27 -0.40
CA LYS A 50 -6.68 -9.91 0.55
C LYS A 50 -6.90 -11.02 1.57
N ASN A 51 -7.04 -12.27 1.12
CA ASN A 51 -7.26 -13.41 2.03
C ASN A 51 -6.10 -13.59 3.01
N PHE A 52 -4.86 -13.45 2.54
CA PHE A 52 -3.68 -13.43 3.40
C PHE A 52 -3.74 -12.29 4.43
N GLY A 53 -4.09 -11.08 4.00
CA GLY A 53 -4.27 -9.93 4.89
C GLY A 53 -5.35 -10.18 5.94
N VAL A 54 -6.52 -10.70 5.55
CA VAL A 54 -7.62 -11.03 6.47
C VAL A 54 -7.18 -12.07 7.51
N ALA A 55 -6.45 -13.12 7.09
CA ALA A 55 -5.91 -14.11 8.00
C ALA A 55 -4.92 -13.48 9.01
N GLY A 56 -4.02 -12.60 8.55
CA GLY A 56 -3.12 -11.86 9.43
C GLY A 56 -3.88 -10.95 10.42
N LEU A 57 -4.91 -10.24 9.94
CA LEU A 57 -5.73 -9.38 10.79
C LEU A 57 -6.56 -10.14 11.84
N SER A 58 -6.85 -11.42 11.61
CA SER A 58 -7.50 -12.26 12.64
C SER A 58 -6.60 -12.47 13.86
N VAL A 59 -5.27 -12.40 13.68
CA VAL A 59 -4.28 -12.56 14.76
C VAL A 59 -3.97 -11.22 15.43
N VAL A 60 -3.72 -10.16 14.66
CA VAL A 60 -3.31 -8.85 15.20
C VAL A 60 -4.48 -7.93 15.55
N GLY A 61 -5.68 -8.29 15.13
CA GLY A 61 -6.92 -7.53 15.34
C GLY A 61 -7.25 -6.57 14.20
N ARG A 62 -8.55 -6.41 13.94
CA ARG A 62 -9.07 -5.60 12.81
C ARG A 62 -9.47 -4.17 13.18
N LYS A 63 -9.41 -3.81 14.46
CA LYS A 63 -9.98 -2.55 14.95
C LYS A 63 -9.46 -1.31 14.19
N LYS A 64 -8.16 -1.28 13.91
CA LYS A 64 -7.47 -0.15 13.26
C LYS A 64 -7.12 -0.41 11.79
N PHE A 65 -7.47 -1.56 11.25
CA PHE A 65 -7.09 -1.98 9.91
C PHE A 65 -8.31 -2.12 9.00
N GLY A 66 -8.28 -1.38 7.89
CA GLY A 66 -9.16 -1.64 6.75
C GLY A 66 -8.42 -2.44 5.68
N ILE A 67 -9.14 -3.01 4.73
CA ILE A 67 -8.57 -3.76 3.62
C ILE A 67 -9.34 -3.50 2.33
N TYR A 68 -8.62 -3.29 1.25
CA TYR A 68 -9.18 -3.09 -0.09
C TYR A 68 -8.32 -3.76 -1.15
N PRO A 69 -8.84 -4.75 -1.89
CA PRO A 69 -8.14 -5.40 -2.99
C PRO A 69 -8.27 -4.56 -4.26
N ILE A 70 -7.16 -4.17 -4.86
CA ILE A 70 -7.12 -3.57 -6.20
C ILE A 70 -7.01 -4.66 -7.26
N ARG A 71 -7.47 -4.36 -8.48
CA ARG A 71 -7.39 -5.28 -9.62
C ARG A 71 -6.09 -5.06 -10.40
N GLY A 72 -5.01 -5.67 -9.92
CA GLY A 72 -3.70 -5.53 -10.56
C GLY A 72 -3.17 -4.09 -10.51
N LYS A 73 -2.47 -3.67 -11.56
CA LYS A 73 -1.91 -2.31 -11.68
C LYS A 73 -3.00 -1.32 -12.03
N PHE A 74 -3.22 -0.33 -11.21
CA PHE A 74 -4.19 0.72 -11.51
C PHE A 74 -3.58 1.87 -12.32
N LEU A 75 -4.40 2.87 -12.67
CA LEU A 75 -4.05 3.98 -13.53
C LEU A 75 -2.83 4.77 -13.02
N ASN A 76 -1.83 4.98 -13.90
CA ASN A 76 -0.81 5.99 -13.65
C ASN A 76 -1.42 7.38 -13.87
N VAL A 77 -1.57 8.13 -12.79
CA VAL A 77 -2.27 9.43 -12.78
C VAL A 77 -1.38 10.63 -13.15
N ARG A 78 -0.08 10.41 -13.37
CA ARG A 78 0.86 11.49 -13.68
C ARG A 78 0.48 12.20 -14.99
N GLY A 79 0.31 13.52 -14.91
CA GLY A 79 -0.06 14.35 -16.06
C GLY A 79 -1.53 14.26 -16.47
N LEU A 80 -2.37 13.52 -15.74
CA LEU A 80 -3.80 13.45 -16.01
C LEU A 80 -4.56 14.59 -15.33
N SER A 81 -5.66 15.01 -15.97
CA SER A 81 -6.61 15.95 -15.35
C SER A 81 -7.43 15.22 -14.26
N SER A 82 -7.94 15.98 -13.29
CA SER A 82 -8.83 15.45 -12.24
C SER A 82 -10.02 14.68 -12.81
N LYS A 83 -10.57 15.14 -13.94
CA LYS A 83 -11.65 14.45 -14.66
C LYS A 83 -11.25 13.05 -15.10
N ARG A 84 -10.08 12.92 -15.75
CA ARG A 84 -9.57 11.61 -16.23
C ARG A 84 -9.28 10.66 -15.07
N ILE A 85 -8.81 11.18 -13.94
CA ILE A 85 -8.55 10.36 -12.75
C ILE A 85 -9.84 9.75 -12.23
N VAL A 86 -10.93 10.52 -12.09
CA VAL A 86 -12.21 10.01 -11.56
C VAL A 86 -13.02 9.18 -12.55
N GLU A 87 -12.76 9.28 -13.85
CA GLU A 87 -13.32 8.39 -14.88
C GLU A 87 -12.81 6.94 -14.70
N ASN A 88 -11.63 6.76 -14.11
CA ASN A 88 -11.13 5.44 -13.73
C ASN A 88 -11.77 5.01 -12.40
N ASP A 89 -12.54 3.94 -12.42
CA ASP A 89 -13.31 3.46 -11.27
C ASP A 89 -12.43 3.08 -10.08
N GLU A 90 -11.28 2.43 -10.33
CA GLU A 90 -10.33 2.02 -9.29
C GLU A 90 -9.67 3.23 -8.61
N ALA A 91 -9.17 4.19 -9.41
CA ALA A 91 -8.57 5.42 -8.88
C ALA A 91 -9.59 6.23 -8.09
N ARG A 92 -10.83 6.34 -8.59
CA ARG A 92 -11.92 7.03 -7.91
C ARG A 92 -12.24 6.39 -6.55
N LYS A 93 -12.35 5.06 -6.48
CA LYS A 93 -12.59 4.32 -5.23
C LYS A 93 -11.45 4.48 -4.23
N LEU A 94 -10.19 4.38 -4.71
CA LEU A 94 -9.03 4.65 -3.86
C LEU A 94 -9.07 6.05 -3.26
N LEU A 95 -9.32 7.08 -4.07
CA LEU A 95 -9.45 8.46 -3.57
C LEU A 95 -10.56 8.60 -2.53
N GLN A 96 -11.70 7.95 -2.72
CA GLN A 96 -12.80 7.94 -1.74
C GLN A 96 -12.38 7.27 -0.42
N ILE A 97 -11.73 6.10 -0.49
CA ILE A 97 -11.23 5.38 0.69
C ILE A 97 -10.20 6.23 1.44
N LEU A 98 -9.30 6.89 0.71
CA LEU A 98 -8.24 7.72 1.27
C LEU A 98 -8.72 9.10 1.75
N GLY A 99 -9.94 9.50 1.35
CA GLY A 99 -10.48 10.82 1.65
C GLY A 99 -9.77 11.94 0.89
N LEU A 100 -9.18 11.65 -0.26
CA LEU A 100 -8.47 12.60 -1.11
C LEU A 100 -9.37 13.11 -2.26
N SER A 101 -9.24 14.39 -2.60
CA SER A 101 -9.79 14.95 -3.84
C SER A 101 -8.81 14.70 -5.00
N PRO A 102 -9.30 14.46 -6.21
CA PRO A 102 -8.44 14.40 -7.41
C PRO A 102 -7.82 15.76 -7.76
N ASN A 103 -8.37 16.85 -7.22
CA ASN A 103 -7.81 18.20 -7.38
C ASN A 103 -6.93 18.53 -6.18
N PRO A 104 -5.63 18.76 -6.36
CA PRO A 104 -4.69 19.04 -5.26
C PRO A 104 -5.09 20.25 -4.40
N LYS A 105 -5.73 21.24 -4.99
CA LYS A 105 -6.17 22.47 -4.30
C LYS A 105 -7.25 22.22 -3.23
N ASP A 106 -7.98 21.12 -3.34
CA ASP A 106 -9.03 20.75 -2.39
C ASP A 106 -8.48 19.95 -1.18
N ASN A 107 -7.21 19.54 -1.23
CA ASN A 107 -6.54 18.77 -0.20
C ASN A 107 -5.64 19.71 0.63
N SER A 108 -6.25 20.42 1.59
CA SER A 108 -5.54 21.34 2.50
C SER A 108 -4.52 20.62 3.37
N GLU A 109 -3.61 21.38 3.96
CA GLU A 109 -2.59 20.84 4.89
C GLU A 109 -3.21 20.19 6.13
N ASP A 110 -4.34 20.72 6.61
CA ASP A 110 -5.09 20.21 7.76
C ASP A 110 -6.04 19.05 7.42
N LEU A 111 -5.93 18.48 6.22
CA LEU A 111 -6.81 17.41 5.77
C LEU A 111 -6.72 16.19 6.70
N LYS A 112 -7.81 15.89 7.37
CA LYS A 112 -7.92 14.68 8.19
C LYS A 112 -8.21 13.47 7.31
N LEU A 113 -7.24 12.60 7.17
CA LEU A 113 -7.38 11.36 6.43
C LEU A 113 -8.11 10.29 7.25
N PRO A 114 -8.98 9.48 6.64
CA PRO A 114 -9.59 8.32 7.32
C PRO A 114 -8.55 7.34 7.86
N TYR A 115 -7.45 7.18 7.13
CA TYR A 115 -6.32 6.33 7.51
C TYR A 115 -5.05 7.14 7.65
N GLY A 116 -4.32 6.88 8.73
CA GLY A 116 -3.01 7.48 8.95
C GLY A 116 -1.91 6.84 8.11
N ARG A 117 -2.12 5.60 7.62
CA ARG A 117 -1.19 4.85 6.77
C ARG A 117 -1.88 4.09 5.67
N LEU A 118 -1.22 4.02 4.52
CA LEU A 118 -1.56 3.20 3.36
C LEU A 118 -0.48 2.12 3.23
N MET A 119 -0.82 0.88 3.53
CA MET A 119 0.13 -0.23 3.46
C MET A 119 -0.18 -1.10 2.25
N VAL A 120 0.77 -1.20 1.34
CA VAL A 120 0.69 -2.10 0.19
C VAL A 120 1.04 -3.51 0.62
N LEU A 121 0.13 -4.44 0.41
CA LEU A 121 0.29 -5.86 0.65
C LEU A 121 0.29 -6.60 -0.69
N SER A 122 1.47 -6.84 -1.21
CA SER A 122 1.72 -7.48 -2.51
C SER A 122 2.93 -8.39 -2.42
N ASP A 123 3.10 -9.25 -3.41
CA ASP A 123 4.29 -10.06 -3.55
C ASP A 123 5.56 -9.20 -3.66
N GLN A 124 6.70 -9.74 -3.23
CA GLN A 124 7.99 -9.03 -3.24
C GLN A 124 8.66 -9.08 -4.62
N ASP A 125 7.88 -8.83 -5.65
CA ASP A 125 8.31 -8.82 -7.04
C ASP A 125 8.24 -7.41 -7.67
N VAL A 126 8.49 -7.34 -8.98
CA VAL A 126 8.47 -6.09 -9.75
C VAL A 126 7.06 -5.51 -9.81
N ASP A 127 6.02 -6.35 -9.90
CA ASP A 127 4.63 -5.91 -10.01
C ASP A 127 4.14 -5.31 -8.70
N GLY A 128 4.43 -5.93 -7.56
CA GLY A 128 4.14 -5.36 -6.25
C GLY A 128 4.89 -4.06 -5.98
N THR A 129 6.12 -3.93 -6.46
CA THR A 129 6.88 -2.67 -6.40
C THR A 129 6.22 -1.59 -7.26
N HIS A 130 5.74 -1.95 -8.46
CA HIS A 130 5.04 -1.03 -9.35
C HIS A 130 3.73 -0.54 -8.75
N ILE A 131 2.95 -1.42 -8.11
CA ILE A 131 1.71 -1.04 -7.40
C ILE A 131 2.00 -0.01 -6.31
N ALA A 132 3.04 -0.22 -5.50
CA ALA A 132 3.45 0.73 -4.48
C ALA A 132 3.83 2.09 -5.09
N ALA A 133 4.58 2.09 -6.19
CA ALA A 133 4.96 3.31 -6.91
C ALA A 133 3.74 4.05 -7.48
N LEU A 134 2.75 3.33 -8.02
CA LEU A 134 1.51 3.94 -8.51
C LEU A 134 0.71 4.57 -7.37
N LEU A 135 0.68 3.96 -6.18
CA LEU A 135 0.01 4.52 -5.01
C LEU A 135 0.71 5.79 -4.51
N ILE A 136 2.05 5.77 -4.44
CA ILE A 136 2.85 6.97 -4.12
C ILE A 136 2.56 8.08 -5.13
N ASN A 137 2.52 7.75 -6.43
CA ASN A 137 2.22 8.70 -7.49
C ASN A 137 0.80 9.28 -7.36
N LEU A 138 -0.21 8.47 -7.02
CA LEU A 138 -1.57 8.94 -6.76
C LEU A 138 -1.60 9.96 -5.61
N VAL A 139 -0.95 9.63 -4.50
CA VAL A 139 -0.88 10.53 -3.33
C VAL A 139 -0.12 11.81 -3.68
N HIS A 140 1.02 11.71 -4.38
CA HIS A 140 1.83 12.86 -4.79
C HIS A 140 1.07 13.81 -5.72
N VAL A 141 0.34 13.27 -6.70
CA VAL A 141 -0.42 14.09 -7.66
C VAL A 141 -1.62 14.76 -7.00
N CYS A 142 -2.34 14.05 -6.13
CA CYS A 142 -3.56 14.58 -5.51
C CYS A 142 -3.27 15.41 -4.25
N ALA A 143 -2.23 15.07 -3.49
CA ALA A 143 -1.88 15.75 -2.22
C ALA A 143 -0.34 15.87 -2.09
N PRO A 144 0.33 16.71 -2.90
CA PRO A 144 1.80 16.75 -3.02
C PRO A 144 2.50 16.98 -1.69
N GLY A 145 2.01 17.89 -0.85
CA GLY A 145 2.61 18.17 0.47
C GLY A 145 2.39 17.06 1.51
N LEU A 146 1.55 16.05 1.24
CA LEU A 146 1.29 14.99 2.22
C LEU A 146 2.50 14.08 2.42
N LEU A 147 3.21 13.72 1.35
CA LEU A 147 4.41 12.87 1.42
C LEU A 147 5.58 13.58 2.10
N GLU A 148 5.69 14.89 1.95
CA GLU A 148 6.71 15.70 2.63
C GLU A 148 6.47 15.76 4.14
N ARG A 149 5.22 16.01 4.56
CA ARG A 149 4.84 16.07 5.96
C ARG A 149 4.76 14.70 6.64
N LYS A 150 4.50 13.67 5.87
CA LYS A 150 4.28 12.29 6.34
C LYS A 150 4.94 11.28 5.40
N PRO A 151 6.28 11.16 5.44
CA PRO A 151 7.02 10.26 4.53
C PRO A 151 6.60 8.79 4.65
N ASP A 152 6.10 8.39 5.81
CA ASP A 152 5.63 7.03 6.13
C ASP A 152 4.15 6.80 5.84
N VAL A 153 3.44 7.77 5.23
CA VAL A 153 2.01 7.62 4.91
C VAL A 153 1.76 6.48 3.94
N VAL A 154 2.67 6.24 3.00
CA VAL A 154 2.65 5.06 2.13
C VAL A 154 3.79 4.15 2.54
N CYS A 155 3.47 2.94 2.91
CA CYS A 155 4.43 1.92 3.28
C CYS A 155 4.12 0.59 2.57
N ARG A 156 5.08 -0.32 2.57
CA ARG A 156 4.93 -1.65 2.00
C ARG A 156 5.09 -2.71 3.08
N PHE A 157 4.23 -3.70 3.06
CA PHE A 157 4.41 -4.88 3.90
C PHE A 157 5.55 -5.73 3.32
N ALA A 158 6.66 -5.77 4.03
CA ALA A 158 7.84 -6.49 3.57
C ALA A 158 7.88 -7.90 4.17
N THR A 159 7.93 -8.91 3.30
CA THR A 159 8.24 -10.30 3.67
C THR A 159 9.65 -10.64 3.23
N ALA A 160 10.32 -11.54 3.96
CA ALA A 160 11.65 -11.97 3.58
C ALA A 160 11.61 -12.73 2.25
N LEU A 161 12.38 -12.26 1.25
CA LEU A 161 12.58 -12.96 -0.03
C LEU A 161 13.37 -14.24 0.15
N ILE A 162 14.34 -14.23 1.07
CA ILE A 162 15.22 -15.35 1.31
C ILE A 162 15.29 -15.56 2.82
N ARG A 163 15.17 -16.80 3.26
CA ARG A 163 15.45 -17.19 4.64
C ARG A 163 16.59 -18.20 4.65
N VAL A 164 17.61 -17.91 5.45
CA VAL A 164 18.78 -18.79 5.59
C VAL A 164 18.79 -19.42 6.96
N ARG A 165 18.86 -20.75 7.00
CA ARG A 165 19.07 -21.49 8.22
C ARG A 165 20.56 -21.81 8.34
N LEU A 166 21.21 -21.31 9.38
CA LEU A 166 22.61 -21.60 9.68
C LEU A 166 22.73 -22.94 10.40
N PRO A 167 23.82 -23.71 10.15
CA PRO A 167 24.10 -24.93 10.93
C PRO A 167 24.17 -24.64 12.43
N GLY A 168 23.60 -25.55 13.23
CA GLY A 168 23.58 -25.42 14.69
C GLY A 168 22.60 -24.40 15.27
N THR A 169 21.73 -23.78 14.44
CA THR A 169 20.70 -22.87 14.91
C THR A 169 19.31 -23.30 14.44
N ASN A 170 18.30 -23.11 15.30
CA ASN A 170 16.90 -23.29 14.93
C ASN A 170 16.27 -22.00 14.36
N GLN A 171 17.00 -20.89 14.35
CA GLN A 171 16.52 -19.61 13.88
C GLN A 171 16.92 -19.42 12.42
N ALA A 172 15.97 -18.99 11.58
CA ALA A 172 16.22 -18.58 10.23
C ALA A 172 16.42 -17.05 10.16
N ARG A 173 17.49 -16.60 9.49
CA ARG A 173 17.71 -15.20 9.18
C ARG A 173 16.98 -14.84 7.88
N GLY A 174 16.14 -13.80 7.92
CA GLY A 174 15.45 -13.26 6.74
C GLY A 174 16.26 -12.18 6.05
N PHE A 175 16.17 -12.13 4.70
CA PHE A 175 16.73 -11.11 3.85
C PHE A 175 15.63 -10.55 2.95
N TYR A 176 15.57 -9.24 2.81
CA TYR A 176 14.50 -8.54 2.11
C TYR A 176 14.91 -8.07 0.70
N SER A 177 16.18 -8.29 0.33
CA SER A 177 16.69 -8.11 -1.03
C SER A 177 17.79 -9.13 -1.34
N GLU A 178 17.98 -9.42 -2.62
CA GLU A 178 19.10 -10.28 -3.09
C GLU A 178 20.43 -9.65 -2.74
N ALA A 179 20.56 -8.33 -2.89
CA ALA A 179 21.80 -7.60 -2.55
C ALA A 179 22.20 -7.78 -1.08
N GLU A 180 21.24 -7.74 -0.16
CA GLU A 180 21.47 -7.99 1.27
C GLU A 180 21.94 -9.43 1.50
N TYR A 181 21.32 -10.40 0.86
CA TYR A 181 21.72 -11.80 0.94
C TYR A 181 23.10 -12.04 0.36
N ASP A 182 23.42 -11.47 -0.79
CA ASP A 182 24.72 -11.62 -1.44
C ASP A 182 25.84 -10.98 -0.59
N ALA A 183 25.59 -9.84 0.02
CA ALA A 183 26.53 -9.22 0.95
C ALA A 183 26.80 -10.13 2.17
N PHE A 184 25.74 -10.68 2.75
CA PHE A 184 25.86 -11.66 3.84
C PHE A 184 26.64 -12.90 3.41
N ARG A 185 26.34 -13.45 2.23
CA ARG A 185 27.03 -14.64 1.71
C ARG A 185 28.53 -14.38 1.49
N ARG A 186 28.89 -13.24 0.88
CA ARG A 186 30.29 -12.83 0.69
C ARG A 186 31.04 -12.68 2.02
N ASP A 187 30.44 -12.04 3.02
CA ASP A 187 31.04 -11.91 4.36
C ASP A 187 31.31 -13.28 4.99
N ARG A 188 30.35 -14.20 4.92
CA ARG A 188 30.50 -15.56 5.45
C ARG A 188 31.65 -16.31 4.77
N ILE A 189 31.72 -16.23 3.44
CA ILE A 189 32.79 -16.89 2.65
C ILE A 189 34.16 -16.31 3.01
N SER A 190 34.28 -14.99 3.09
CA SER A 190 35.56 -14.33 3.42
C SER A 190 36.08 -14.68 4.81
N ARG A 191 35.20 -15.04 5.74
CA ARG A 191 35.53 -15.49 7.10
C ARG A 191 35.60 -17.01 7.24
N ASN A 192 35.53 -17.74 6.12
CA ASN A 192 35.53 -19.20 6.11
C ASN A 192 34.40 -19.83 6.99
N LEU A 193 33.25 -19.19 7.03
CA LEU A 193 32.09 -19.61 7.82
C LEU A 193 31.02 -20.26 6.93
N PRO A 194 30.22 -21.21 7.45
CA PRO A 194 29.13 -21.84 6.70
C PRO A 194 28.10 -20.81 6.23
N THR A 195 27.70 -20.84 4.97
CA THR A 195 26.68 -19.93 4.40
C THR A 195 25.25 -20.34 4.74
N GLY A 196 25.03 -21.56 5.21
CA GLY A 196 23.72 -22.11 5.56
C GLY A 196 22.90 -22.55 4.37
N THR A 197 21.68 -23.01 4.64
CA THR A 197 20.71 -23.44 3.62
C THR A 197 19.73 -22.30 3.38
N ALA A 198 19.68 -21.79 2.13
CA ALA A 198 18.78 -20.73 1.73
C ALA A 198 17.46 -21.31 1.20
N LYS A 199 16.33 -20.72 1.61
CA LYS A 199 15.01 -20.98 1.03
C LYS A 199 14.48 -19.68 0.46
N TYR A 200 14.06 -19.70 -0.81
CA TYR A 200 13.51 -18.56 -1.54
C TYR A 200 11.99 -18.55 -1.42
N TYR A 201 11.42 -17.36 -1.28
CA TYR A 201 9.97 -17.13 -1.19
C TYR A 201 9.55 -16.25 -2.36
N LYS A 202 8.61 -16.70 -3.16
CA LYS A 202 8.16 -16.02 -4.39
C LYS A 202 6.87 -15.22 -4.21
N GLY A 203 6.23 -15.30 -3.06
CA GLY A 203 4.97 -14.61 -2.80
C GLY A 203 4.70 -14.45 -1.31
N LEU A 204 3.60 -13.78 -0.97
CA LEU A 204 3.20 -13.51 0.41
C LEU A 204 3.08 -14.77 1.29
N GLY A 205 2.66 -15.89 0.70
CA GLY A 205 2.45 -17.14 1.40
C GLY A 205 3.09 -18.37 0.74
N THR A 206 3.81 -18.22 -0.37
CA THR A 206 4.34 -19.34 -1.15
C THR A 206 5.83 -19.51 -0.93
N SER A 207 6.27 -20.69 -0.51
CA SER A 207 7.66 -21.10 -0.48
C SER A 207 7.92 -22.11 -1.61
N SER A 208 8.97 -21.91 -2.37
CA SER A 208 9.51 -22.92 -3.29
C SER A 208 10.34 -23.93 -2.52
#